data_e0e723d9b9f394a33fed75f88e522d06
#
_entry.id   e0e723d9b9f394a33fed75f88e522d06
#
_cell.length_a   1.000
_cell.length_b   1.000
_cell.length_c   1.000
_cell.angle_alpha   90.00
_cell.angle_beta   90.00
_cell.angle_gamma   90.00
#
_symmetry.space_group_name_H-M   'P 1'
#
loop_
_entity.id
_entity.type
_entity.pdbx_description
1 polymer ?
#
loop_
_entity_poly.entity_id
_entity_poly.type
_entity_poly.pdbx_seq_one_letter_code
_entity_poly.pdbx_strand_id
1 'polypeptide(L)'
;MADLSNERVVYINGEIVPESRAMVSFRDRSFKYGDGAFDMTRTFGHRIFKLDEHLKRFYKSLKYLQMDPGMSLEKMKEISEEVLARNLHLLNEGEDYWVAQRVSRGVEPVGGDIHEAAEPTVVVECTPLPFKARAHYFRDGMEIVIPSTRRT
;
A
#
# COMPACT_ATOMS: atom_id res chain seq x y z
N MET A 1 -25.19 -16.57 2.55
CA MET A 1 -23.81 -16.22 2.09
C MET A 1 -23.87 -14.75 1.70
N ALA A 2 -22.98 -13.91 2.26
CA ALA A 2 -22.92 -12.51 1.83
C ALA A 2 -22.54 -12.51 0.35
N ASP A 3 -23.27 -11.71 -0.42
CA ASP A 3 -23.00 -11.51 -1.85
C ASP A 3 -21.62 -10.84 -1.95
N LEU A 4 -20.62 -11.61 -2.38
CA LEU A 4 -19.26 -11.10 -2.50
C LEU A 4 -19.23 -10.13 -3.69
N SER A 5 -18.96 -8.86 -3.40
CA SER A 5 -18.83 -7.84 -4.43
C SER A 5 -17.77 -8.26 -5.46
N ASN A 6 -18.05 -8.03 -6.73
CA ASN A 6 -17.10 -8.26 -7.82
C ASN A 6 -16.06 -7.12 -7.95
N GLU A 7 -15.85 -6.39 -6.88
CA GLU A 7 -14.94 -5.25 -6.75
C GLU A 7 -13.99 -5.45 -5.57
N ARG A 8 -12.71 -5.08 -5.75
CA ARG A 8 -11.74 -5.09 -4.66
C ARG A 8 -12.12 -4.13 -3.56
N VAL A 9 -11.68 -4.47 -2.35
CA VAL A 9 -11.77 -3.59 -1.19
C VAL A 9 -10.40 -3.10 -0.78
N VAL A 10 -10.38 -1.93 -0.17
CA VAL A 10 -9.20 -1.21 0.31
C VAL A 10 -9.48 -0.73 1.73
N TYR A 11 -8.50 -0.81 2.61
CA TYR A 11 -8.55 -0.10 3.88
C TYR A 11 -8.08 1.34 3.68
N ILE A 12 -8.86 2.29 4.16
CA ILE A 12 -8.50 3.72 4.20
C ILE A 12 -9.00 4.34 5.49
N ASN A 13 -8.08 4.92 6.28
CA ASN A 13 -8.38 5.75 7.47
C ASN A 13 -9.42 5.14 8.43
N GLY A 14 -9.31 3.86 8.77
CA GLY A 14 -10.20 3.21 9.75
C GLY A 14 -11.27 2.31 9.14
N GLU A 15 -11.52 2.40 7.84
CA GLU A 15 -12.59 1.65 7.17
C GLU A 15 -12.08 0.79 6.03
N ILE A 16 -12.70 -0.37 5.81
CA ILE A 16 -12.53 -1.16 4.60
C ILE A 16 -13.70 -0.86 3.67
N VAL A 17 -13.39 -0.23 2.56
CA VAL A 17 -14.37 0.24 1.57
C VAL A 17 -14.12 -0.37 0.20
N PRO A 18 -15.12 -0.39 -0.71
CA PRO A 18 -14.90 -0.70 -2.12
C PRO A 18 -13.84 0.23 -2.73
N GLU A 19 -12.99 -0.29 -3.61
CA GLU A 19 -11.88 0.47 -4.23
C GLU A 19 -12.39 1.75 -4.93
N SER A 20 -13.55 1.70 -5.57
CA SER A 20 -14.19 2.85 -6.21
C SER A 20 -14.57 3.99 -5.24
N ARG A 21 -14.62 3.72 -3.94
CA ARG A 21 -14.92 4.70 -2.88
C ARG A 21 -13.68 5.15 -2.12
N ALA A 22 -12.53 4.51 -2.34
CA ALA A 22 -11.29 4.89 -1.66
C ALA A 22 -10.72 6.16 -2.29
N MET A 23 -10.94 7.29 -1.64
CA MET A 23 -10.51 8.60 -2.13
C MET A 23 -9.53 9.25 -1.19
N VAL A 24 -8.46 9.78 -1.75
CA VAL A 24 -7.49 10.62 -1.05
C VAL A 24 -7.74 12.08 -1.41
N SER A 25 -7.70 12.97 -0.42
CA SER A 25 -7.84 14.40 -0.66
C SER A 25 -6.74 14.92 -1.59
N PHE A 26 -7.06 15.81 -2.54
CA PHE A 26 -6.04 16.49 -3.33
C PHE A 26 -5.10 17.36 -2.47
N ARG A 27 -5.50 17.68 -1.24
CA ARG A 27 -4.69 18.40 -0.26
C ARG A 27 -3.81 17.49 0.59
N ASP A 28 -3.86 16.17 0.36
CA ASP A 28 -2.96 15.23 1.02
C ASP A 28 -1.50 15.54 0.64
N ARG A 29 -0.63 15.56 1.63
CA ARG A 29 0.77 15.94 1.44
C ARG A 29 1.53 14.95 0.57
N SER A 30 1.13 13.68 0.56
CA SER A 30 1.75 12.71 -0.36
C SER A 30 1.43 13.04 -1.82
N PHE A 31 0.21 13.49 -2.12
CA PHE A 31 -0.19 13.92 -3.46
C PHE A 31 0.50 15.22 -3.87
N LYS A 32 0.58 16.22 -2.96
CA LYS A 32 1.17 17.54 -3.25
C LYS A 32 2.70 17.53 -3.31
N TYR A 33 3.36 16.80 -2.42
CA TYR A 33 4.79 16.94 -2.15
C TYR A 33 5.54 15.61 -2.11
N GLY A 34 4.88 14.47 -2.26
CA GLY A 34 5.49 13.17 -2.05
C GLY A 34 5.82 12.86 -0.57
N ASP A 35 5.18 13.59 0.37
CA ASP A 35 5.43 13.46 1.81
C ASP A 35 4.67 12.25 2.37
N GLY A 36 5.20 11.09 2.10
CA GLY A 36 4.65 9.81 2.50
C GLY A 36 5.66 8.67 2.37
N ALA A 37 5.32 7.55 2.95
CA ALA A 37 6.09 6.32 2.86
C ALA A 37 5.19 5.15 2.48
N PHE A 38 5.76 4.13 1.84
CA PHE A 38 5.08 2.88 1.58
C PHE A 38 6.02 1.69 1.73
N ASP A 39 5.44 0.55 2.02
CA ASP A 39 6.09 -0.74 1.86
C ASP A 39 5.18 -1.64 1.03
N MET A 40 5.77 -2.57 0.29
CA MET A 40 5.05 -3.49 -0.57
C MET A 40 5.68 -4.85 -0.52
N THR A 41 4.86 -5.87 -0.29
CA THR A 41 5.23 -7.27 -0.44
C THR A 41 4.30 -7.94 -1.45
N ARG A 42 4.50 -9.21 -1.72
CA ARG A 42 3.61 -9.99 -2.58
C ARG A 42 3.07 -11.20 -1.84
N THR A 43 2.04 -11.81 -2.38
CA THR A 43 1.66 -13.16 -1.98
C THR A 43 2.39 -14.23 -2.79
N PHE A 44 2.50 -15.42 -2.22
CA PHE A 44 2.84 -16.67 -2.88
C PHE A 44 1.81 -17.71 -2.47
N GLY A 45 1.05 -18.21 -3.42
CA GLY A 45 -0.08 -19.10 -3.13
C GLY A 45 -1.05 -18.48 -2.12
N HIS A 46 -1.40 -17.21 -2.32
CA HIS A 46 -2.35 -16.44 -1.52
C HIS A 46 -1.89 -16.13 -0.07
N ARG A 47 -0.61 -16.36 0.26
CA ARG A 47 -0.05 -16.01 1.57
C ARG A 47 0.93 -14.85 1.42
N ILE A 48 0.78 -13.83 2.27
CA ILE A 48 1.68 -12.66 2.24
C ILE A 48 3.09 -13.09 2.63
N PHE A 49 4.05 -12.79 1.77
CA PHE A 49 5.45 -13.15 2.00
C PHE A 49 6.10 -12.18 2.97
N LYS A 50 6.65 -12.71 4.07
CA LYS A 50 7.44 -11.98 5.06
C LYS A 50 6.81 -10.68 5.56
N LEU A 51 5.50 -10.68 5.81
CA LEU A 51 4.77 -9.48 6.22
C LEU A 51 5.38 -8.82 7.47
N ASP A 52 5.79 -9.61 8.47
CA ASP A 52 6.38 -9.08 9.71
C ASP A 52 7.69 -8.30 9.45
N GLU A 53 8.56 -8.80 8.58
CA GLU A 53 9.82 -8.13 8.23
C GLU A 53 9.57 -6.85 7.42
N HIS A 54 8.60 -6.90 6.50
CA HIS A 54 8.16 -5.73 5.74
C HIS A 54 7.59 -4.65 6.66
N LEU A 55 6.71 -5.00 7.57
CA LEU A 55 6.11 -4.04 8.52
C LEU A 55 7.16 -3.48 9.48
N LYS A 56 8.09 -4.30 10.01
CA LYS A 56 9.19 -3.80 10.84
C LYS A 56 10.05 -2.76 10.10
N ARG A 57 10.36 -3.01 8.83
CA ARG A 57 11.09 -2.05 7.98
C ARG A 57 10.27 -0.78 7.77
N PHE A 58 8.98 -0.93 7.46
CA PHE A 58 8.06 0.18 7.23
C PHE A 58 7.94 1.09 8.45
N TYR A 59 7.68 0.53 9.63
CA TYR A 59 7.58 1.30 10.88
C TYR A 59 8.90 1.97 11.27
N LYS A 60 10.05 1.34 10.96
CA LYS A 60 11.35 2.00 11.10
C LYS A 60 11.47 3.22 10.19
N SER A 61 11.00 3.14 8.96
CA SER A 61 10.97 4.25 8.01
C SER A 61 10.03 5.37 8.47
N LEU A 62 8.82 5.02 8.94
CA LEU A 62 7.86 5.98 9.49
C LEU A 62 8.45 6.73 10.68
N LYS A 63 9.11 6.01 11.61
CA LYS A 63 9.79 6.62 12.75
C LYS A 63 10.89 7.60 12.31
N TYR A 64 11.70 7.24 11.30
CA TYR A 64 12.73 8.13 10.76
C TYR A 64 12.12 9.39 10.13
N LEU A 65 11.00 9.27 9.44
CA LEU A 65 10.28 10.39 8.85
C LEU A 65 9.41 11.16 9.85
N GLN A 66 9.37 10.74 11.12
CA GLN A 66 8.50 11.32 12.16
C GLN A 66 7.02 11.30 11.73
N MET A 67 6.57 10.18 11.17
CA MET A 67 5.18 9.92 10.80
C MET A 67 4.60 8.87 11.75
N ASP A 68 3.48 9.17 12.39
CA ASP A 68 2.73 8.22 13.20
C ASP A 68 1.51 7.75 12.41
N PRO A 69 1.37 6.46 12.08
CA PRO A 69 0.20 5.95 11.38
C PRO A 69 -1.06 5.87 12.27
N GLY A 70 -0.97 6.24 13.55
CA GLY A 70 -2.08 6.16 14.50
C GLY A 70 -2.48 4.72 14.89
N MET A 71 -1.65 3.73 14.58
CA MET A 71 -1.90 2.32 14.90
C MET A 71 -0.62 1.53 15.14
N SER A 72 -0.73 0.41 15.88
CA SER A 72 0.40 -0.48 16.12
C SER A 72 0.76 -1.30 14.85
N LEU A 73 1.97 -1.86 14.85
CA LEU A 73 2.42 -2.77 13.80
C LEU A 73 1.51 -4.00 13.70
N GLU A 74 1.10 -4.53 14.85
CA GLU A 74 0.21 -5.70 14.93
C GLU A 74 -1.15 -5.38 14.29
N LYS A 75 -1.67 -4.17 14.53
CA LYS A 75 -2.94 -3.74 13.91
C LYS A 75 -2.80 -3.57 12.40
N MET A 76 -1.69 -3.00 11.92
CA MET A 76 -1.41 -2.90 10.48
C MET A 76 -1.31 -4.30 9.83
N LYS A 77 -0.75 -5.27 10.54
CA LYS A 77 -0.69 -6.67 10.09
C LYS A 77 -2.08 -7.26 9.96
N GLU A 78 -2.91 -7.17 11.01
CA GLU A 78 -4.30 -7.65 10.98
C GLU A 78 -5.08 -7.07 9.81
N ILE A 79 -4.96 -5.75 9.59
CA ILE A 79 -5.62 -5.05 8.48
C ILE A 79 -5.12 -5.58 7.13
N SER A 80 -3.81 -5.78 6.98
CA SER A 80 -3.22 -6.28 5.73
C SER A 80 -3.72 -7.70 5.40
N GLU A 81 -3.81 -8.55 6.40
CA GLU A 81 -4.34 -9.91 6.28
C GLU A 81 -5.87 -9.90 5.97
N GLU A 82 -6.63 -9.01 6.61
CA GLU A 82 -8.06 -8.86 6.38
C GLU A 82 -8.35 -8.33 4.97
N VAL A 83 -7.65 -7.28 4.53
CA VAL A 83 -7.81 -6.74 3.16
C VAL A 83 -7.47 -7.80 2.12
N LEU A 84 -6.39 -8.58 2.32
CA LEU A 84 -6.09 -9.71 1.44
C LEU A 84 -7.23 -10.73 1.43
N ALA A 85 -7.67 -11.20 2.60
CA ALA A 85 -8.70 -12.23 2.72
C ALA A 85 -10.00 -11.84 2.00
N ARG A 86 -10.40 -10.57 2.10
CA ARG A 86 -11.60 -10.04 1.42
C ARG A 86 -11.45 -9.92 -0.10
N ASN A 87 -10.24 -9.91 -0.62
CA ASN A 87 -9.96 -9.76 -2.05
C ASN A 87 -9.63 -11.10 -2.75
N LEU A 88 -9.36 -12.19 -2.01
CA LEU A 88 -8.90 -13.46 -2.59
C LEU A 88 -9.88 -14.06 -3.61
N HIS A 89 -11.18 -13.88 -3.43
CA HIS A 89 -12.20 -14.42 -4.33
C HIS A 89 -12.18 -13.82 -5.74
N LEU A 90 -11.43 -12.71 -5.93
CA LEU A 90 -11.28 -12.03 -7.23
C LEU A 90 -10.06 -12.54 -8.03
N LEU A 91 -9.22 -13.39 -7.43
CA LEU A 91 -8.08 -14.01 -8.11
C LEU A 91 -8.51 -15.31 -8.80
N ASN A 92 -7.94 -15.52 -9.99
CA ASN A 92 -7.99 -16.83 -10.63
C ASN A 92 -6.92 -17.75 -10.03
N GLU A 93 -7.03 -19.04 -10.33
CA GLU A 93 -6.02 -20.03 -9.93
C GLU A 93 -4.63 -19.64 -10.45
N GLY A 94 -3.64 -19.69 -9.57
CA GLY A 94 -2.24 -19.34 -9.88
C GLY A 94 -1.95 -17.84 -9.93
N GLU A 95 -2.93 -16.99 -9.68
CA GLU A 95 -2.69 -15.54 -9.53
C GLU A 95 -2.37 -15.20 -8.08
N ASP A 96 -1.67 -14.09 -7.90
CA ASP A 96 -1.23 -13.55 -6.61
C ASP A 96 -1.40 -12.03 -6.58
N TYR A 97 -1.34 -11.45 -5.38
CA TYR A 97 -1.40 -10.00 -5.16
C TYR A 97 -0.05 -9.40 -4.76
N TRP A 98 0.18 -8.15 -5.13
CA TRP A 98 0.93 -7.23 -4.29
C TRP A 98 0.03 -6.75 -3.15
N VAL A 99 0.61 -6.65 -1.96
CA VAL A 99 -0.03 -6.08 -0.78
C VAL A 99 0.81 -4.89 -0.34
N ALA A 100 0.23 -3.71 -0.35
CA ALA A 100 0.94 -2.46 -0.04
C ALA A 100 0.31 -1.74 1.15
N GLN A 101 1.17 -1.19 2.01
CA GLN A 101 0.81 -0.27 3.07
C GLN A 101 1.38 1.10 2.71
N ARG A 102 0.54 2.13 2.78
CA ARG A 102 0.91 3.53 2.50
C ARG A 102 0.51 4.41 3.66
N VAL A 103 1.39 5.31 4.04
CA VAL A 103 1.12 6.33 5.06
C VAL A 103 1.61 7.67 4.55
N SER A 104 0.75 8.67 4.54
CA SER A 104 1.14 10.05 4.30
C SER A 104 1.14 10.84 5.60
N ARG A 105 1.73 12.04 5.58
CA ARG A 105 1.65 12.96 6.74
C ARG A 105 0.24 13.53 6.93
N GLY A 106 -0.69 13.30 6.00
CA GLY A 106 -2.08 13.72 6.11
C GLY A 106 -2.43 14.94 5.27
N VAL A 107 -3.63 15.44 5.51
CA VAL A 107 -4.23 16.54 4.75
C VAL A 107 -3.76 17.88 5.29
N GLU A 108 -3.20 18.71 4.42
CA GLU A 108 -2.75 20.06 4.75
C GLU A 108 -3.92 21.02 4.97
N PRO A 109 -3.98 21.74 6.10
CA PRO A 109 -4.98 22.79 6.31
C PRO A 109 -4.75 23.97 5.35
N VAL A 110 -5.79 24.77 5.11
CA VAL A 110 -5.68 25.95 4.25
C VAL A 110 -4.81 27.02 4.92
N GLY A 111 -3.67 27.35 4.29
CA GLY A 111 -2.71 28.31 4.84
C GLY A 111 -1.91 27.80 6.03
N GLY A 112 -1.98 26.51 6.30
CA GLY A 112 -1.26 25.88 7.41
C GLY A 112 0.20 25.58 7.14
N ASP A 113 0.97 25.40 8.20
CA ASP A 113 2.36 24.96 8.18
C ASP A 113 2.44 23.42 8.09
N ILE A 114 3.63 22.92 7.74
CA ILE A 114 3.98 21.50 7.75
C ILE A 114 3.71 20.83 9.11
N HIS A 115 3.88 21.56 10.19
CA HIS A 115 3.64 21.08 11.55
C HIS A 115 2.17 20.98 11.92
N GLU A 116 1.29 21.57 11.13
CA GLU A 116 -0.16 21.58 11.33
C GLU A 116 -0.87 20.51 10.47
N ALA A 117 -0.11 19.60 9.86
CA ALA A 117 -0.70 18.49 9.11
C ALA A 117 -1.65 17.71 10.02
N ALA A 118 -2.83 17.46 9.50
CA ALA A 118 -3.87 16.69 10.18
C ALA A 118 -3.47 15.20 10.35
N GLU A 119 -4.41 14.39 10.80
CA GLU A 119 -4.22 12.96 10.93
C GLU A 119 -3.66 12.33 9.64
N PRO A 120 -2.74 11.35 9.74
CA PRO A 120 -2.15 10.69 8.60
C PRO A 120 -3.20 10.02 7.73
N THR A 121 -2.97 9.96 6.43
CA THR A 121 -3.76 9.09 5.55
C THR A 121 -3.09 7.72 5.50
N VAL A 122 -3.81 6.69 5.91
CA VAL A 122 -3.34 5.31 5.93
C VAL A 122 -4.14 4.49 4.93
N VAL A 123 -3.46 3.84 4.00
CA VAL A 123 -4.08 2.96 2.99
C VAL A 123 -3.41 1.59 3.00
N VAL A 124 -4.23 0.53 2.97
CA VAL A 124 -3.77 -0.84 2.70
C VAL A 124 -4.55 -1.39 1.52
N GLU A 125 -3.81 -1.82 0.49
CA GLU A 125 -4.39 -2.24 -0.77
C GLU A 125 -3.81 -3.56 -1.29
N CYS A 126 -4.57 -4.24 -2.16
CA CYS A 126 -4.14 -5.41 -2.92
C CYS A 126 -4.24 -5.13 -4.42
N THR A 127 -3.16 -5.33 -5.17
CA THR A 127 -3.12 -5.17 -6.62
C THR A 127 -2.69 -6.48 -7.28
N PRO A 128 -3.44 -7.03 -8.28
CA PRO A 128 -3.04 -8.26 -8.96
C PRO A 128 -1.65 -8.17 -9.58
N LEU A 129 -0.85 -9.21 -9.41
CA LEU A 129 0.47 -9.32 -10.03
C LEU A 129 0.32 -9.51 -11.54
N PRO A 130 0.95 -8.67 -12.38
CA PRO A 130 0.82 -8.72 -13.84
C PRO A 130 1.69 -9.82 -14.46
N PHE A 131 1.56 -11.09 -14.03
CA PHE A 131 2.38 -12.20 -14.52
C PHE A 131 2.31 -12.38 -16.03
N LYS A 132 1.11 -12.35 -16.60
CA LYS A 132 0.93 -12.53 -18.06
C LYS A 132 1.61 -11.43 -18.85
N ALA A 133 1.45 -10.18 -18.44
CA ALA A 133 2.07 -9.03 -19.10
C ALA A 133 3.60 -9.03 -19.01
N ARG A 134 4.15 -9.64 -17.94
CA ARG A 134 5.60 -9.70 -17.67
C ARG A 134 6.24 -11.03 -18.02
N ALA A 135 5.48 -12.01 -18.52
CA ALA A 135 5.98 -13.35 -18.81
C ALA A 135 7.21 -13.36 -19.73
N HIS A 136 7.25 -12.47 -20.74
CA HIS A 136 8.36 -12.35 -21.67
C HIS A 136 9.67 -11.93 -20.97
N TYR A 137 9.63 -11.10 -19.92
CA TYR A 137 10.84 -10.71 -19.18
C TYR A 137 11.50 -11.88 -18.43
N PHE A 138 10.72 -12.88 -18.04
CA PHE A 138 11.26 -14.07 -17.38
C PHE A 138 11.95 -15.01 -18.39
N ARG A 139 11.55 -14.97 -19.67
CA ARG A 139 12.13 -15.78 -20.74
C ARG A 139 13.32 -15.06 -21.41
N ASP A 140 13.14 -13.78 -21.75
CA ASP A 140 14.02 -13.03 -22.65
C ASP A 140 14.93 -12.06 -21.88
N GLY A 141 14.66 -11.85 -20.58
CA GLY A 141 15.28 -10.79 -19.77
C GLY A 141 14.72 -9.41 -20.09
N MET A 142 15.32 -8.38 -19.50
CA MET A 142 15.00 -6.98 -19.81
C MET A 142 16.29 -6.17 -19.94
N GLU A 143 16.25 -5.17 -20.82
CA GLU A 143 17.32 -4.20 -20.92
C GLU A 143 17.22 -3.19 -19.76
N ILE A 144 18.34 -2.90 -19.11
CA ILE A 144 18.43 -1.91 -18.04
C ILE A 144 19.51 -0.89 -18.34
N VAL A 145 19.27 0.36 -17.93
CA VAL A 145 20.21 1.45 -18.03
C VAL A 145 20.56 1.93 -16.64
N ILE A 146 21.85 2.09 -16.35
CA ILE A 146 22.33 2.68 -15.10
C ILE A 146 22.75 4.12 -15.42
N PRO A 147 21.92 5.13 -15.06
CA PRO A 147 22.26 6.53 -15.32
C PRO A 147 23.37 7.00 -14.37
N SER A 148 24.04 8.09 -14.76
CA SER A 148 25.06 8.74 -13.91
C SER A 148 24.46 9.47 -12.69
N THR A 149 23.16 9.77 -12.73
CA THR A 149 22.45 10.42 -11.64
C THR A 149 22.43 9.51 -10.40
N ARG A 150 22.93 10.02 -9.29
CA ARG A 150 22.89 9.31 -8.00
C ARG A 150 21.66 9.77 -7.20
N ARG A 151 21.04 8.82 -6.53
CA ARG A 151 20.01 9.13 -5.55
C ARG A 151 20.69 9.72 -4.29
N THR A 152 20.23 10.89 -3.86
CA THR A 152 20.66 11.54 -2.61
C THR A 152 19.90 10.95 -1.42
#